data_689ad43abf855ea5e92b49a69e6fa354
#
_entry.id   689ad43abf855ea5e92b49a69e6fa354
#
_cell.length_a   1.000
_cell.length_b   1.000
_cell.length_c   1.000
_cell.angle_alpha   90.00
_cell.angle_beta   90.00
_cell.angle_gamma   90.00
#
_symmetry.space_group_name_H-M   'P 1'
#
loop_
_entity.id
_entity.type
_entity.pdbx_description
1 polymer ?
#
loop_
_entity_poly.entity_id
_entity_poly.type
_entity_poly.pdbx_seq_one_letter_code
_entity_poly.pdbx_strand_id
1 'polypeptide(L)'
;EECAPSDAAGQVLRVARRFALVAVAGELATHYGLTGWPEGEAISAAHKCFAVWLESFGGTGNREERAMLSQVRAFFEAHGASRFEDVTATTDQRIPNRAGFYRTDANGAREFMVLPEAFKREVCQGFDAKAVTSSLVKAGWLAKGEGGKTAQKPRLPGLGPTRCYIFTGRMWEGE
;
A
#
# COMPACT_ATOMS: atom_id res chain seq x y z
N GLU A 1 -21.36 -14.13 -7.23
CA GLU A 1 -20.72 -12.79 -7.15
C GLU A 1 -20.73 -12.18 -5.74
N GLU A 2 -21.49 -12.72 -4.79
CA GLU A 2 -21.56 -12.19 -3.40
C GLU A 2 -20.40 -12.59 -2.47
N CYS A 3 -19.45 -13.42 -2.91
CA CYS A 3 -18.41 -13.97 -2.02
C CYS A 3 -17.18 -13.07 -1.80
N ALA A 4 -17.03 -11.98 -2.52
CA ALA A 4 -15.88 -11.07 -2.36
C ALA A 4 -16.34 -9.61 -2.34
N PRO A 5 -15.79 -8.77 -1.43
CA PRO A 5 -16.05 -7.33 -1.41
C PRO A 5 -15.69 -6.67 -2.74
N SER A 6 -16.39 -5.60 -3.10
CA SER A 6 -16.20 -4.86 -4.35
C SER A 6 -14.80 -4.21 -4.51
N ASP A 7 -14.10 -4.03 -3.40
CA ASP A 7 -12.74 -3.47 -3.32
C ASP A 7 -11.63 -4.54 -3.20
N ALA A 8 -12.01 -5.83 -3.30
CA ALA A 8 -11.06 -6.93 -3.17
C ALA A 8 -9.96 -6.90 -4.23
N ALA A 9 -8.72 -7.17 -3.82
CA ALA A 9 -7.58 -7.27 -4.73
C ALA A 9 -7.84 -8.33 -5.82
N GLY A 10 -7.34 -8.08 -7.04
CA GLY A 10 -7.58 -8.97 -8.19
C GLY A 10 -7.21 -10.43 -7.96
N GLN A 11 -6.29 -10.73 -7.03
CA GLN A 11 -5.95 -12.08 -6.63
C GLN A 11 -7.06 -12.72 -5.79
N VAL A 12 -7.66 -11.99 -4.87
CA VAL A 12 -8.80 -12.46 -4.05
C VAL A 12 -9.98 -12.82 -4.95
N LEU A 13 -10.29 -11.99 -5.95
CA LEU A 13 -11.36 -12.26 -6.92
C LEU A 13 -11.09 -13.53 -7.73
N ARG A 14 -9.85 -13.76 -8.17
CA ARG A 14 -9.48 -14.99 -8.89
C ARG A 14 -9.67 -16.25 -8.04
N VAL A 15 -9.28 -16.17 -6.76
CA VAL A 15 -9.44 -17.29 -5.83
C VAL A 15 -10.91 -17.50 -5.48
N ALA A 16 -11.69 -16.44 -5.23
CA ALA A 16 -13.14 -16.53 -5.01
C ALA A 16 -13.86 -17.25 -6.15
N ARG A 17 -13.50 -16.93 -7.41
CA ARG A 17 -14.05 -17.62 -8.60
C ARG A 17 -13.73 -19.13 -8.61
N ARG A 18 -12.55 -19.54 -8.14
CA ARG A 18 -12.19 -20.97 -8.05
C ARG A 18 -13.02 -21.68 -6.99
N PHE A 19 -13.20 -21.08 -5.81
CA PHE A 19 -14.06 -21.63 -4.77
C PHE A 19 -15.52 -21.70 -5.23
N ALA A 20 -16.03 -20.70 -5.94
CA ALA A 20 -17.36 -20.70 -6.52
C ALA A 20 -17.53 -21.84 -7.54
N LEU A 21 -16.53 -22.09 -8.40
CA LEU A 21 -16.58 -23.22 -9.35
C LEU A 21 -16.65 -24.57 -8.63
N VAL A 22 -15.86 -24.76 -7.56
CA VAL A 22 -15.88 -25.99 -6.76
C VAL A 22 -17.25 -26.16 -6.08
N ALA A 23 -17.82 -25.08 -5.53
CA ALA A 23 -19.15 -25.10 -4.94
C ALA A 23 -20.23 -25.56 -5.94
N VAL A 24 -20.24 -24.97 -7.15
CA VAL A 24 -21.21 -25.33 -8.20
C VAL A 24 -21.03 -26.78 -8.61
N ALA A 25 -19.79 -27.25 -8.79
CA ALA A 25 -19.53 -28.65 -9.15
C ALA A 25 -20.01 -29.61 -8.05
N GLY A 26 -19.82 -29.27 -6.76
CA GLY A 26 -20.31 -30.06 -5.63
C GLY A 26 -21.85 -30.10 -5.55
N GLU A 27 -22.54 -28.99 -5.78
CA GLU A 27 -24.00 -28.96 -5.81
C GLU A 27 -24.57 -29.78 -6.97
N LEU A 28 -23.96 -29.71 -8.15
CA LEU A 28 -24.36 -30.55 -9.29
C LEU A 28 -24.18 -32.05 -8.98
N ALA A 29 -23.06 -32.43 -8.36
CA ALA A 29 -22.83 -33.82 -7.94
C ALA A 29 -23.86 -34.24 -6.88
N THR A 30 -24.25 -33.40 -5.99
CA THR A 30 -25.32 -33.64 -4.99
C THR A 30 -26.68 -33.80 -5.69
N HIS A 31 -27.00 -32.91 -6.61
CA HIS A 31 -28.24 -33.00 -7.42
C HIS A 31 -28.36 -34.30 -8.20
N TYR A 32 -27.26 -34.81 -8.73
CA TYR A 32 -27.23 -36.09 -9.44
C TYR A 32 -27.08 -37.33 -8.52
N GLY A 33 -27.12 -37.14 -7.19
CA GLY A 33 -27.03 -38.22 -6.22
C GLY A 33 -25.65 -38.86 -6.06
N LEU A 34 -24.59 -38.20 -6.52
CA LEU A 34 -23.22 -38.76 -6.49
C LEU A 34 -22.53 -38.58 -5.13
N THR A 35 -22.87 -37.56 -4.37
CA THR A 35 -22.21 -37.25 -3.09
C THR A 35 -22.97 -37.74 -1.86
N GLY A 36 -24.28 -37.87 -1.92
CA GLY A 36 -25.14 -38.13 -0.76
C GLY A 36 -25.21 -36.96 0.24
N TRP A 37 -24.70 -35.80 -0.11
CA TRP A 37 -24.74 -34.58 0.72
C TRP A 37 -26.14 -33.95 0.64
N PRO A 38 -26.55 -33.19 1.67
CA PRO A 38 -27.71 -32.33 1.56
C PRO A 38 -27.46 -31.18 0.60
N GLU A 39 -28.52 -30.65 0.01
CA GLU A 39 -28.47 -29.48 -0.86
C GLU A 39 -27.92 -28.25 -0.09
N GLY A 40 -26.99 -27.51 -0.69
CA GLY A 40 -26.32 -26.35 -0.11
C GLY A 40 -25.05 -26.67 0.70
N GLU A 41 -24.73 -27.95 0.95
CA GLU A 41 -23.54 -28.33 1.73
C GLU A 41 -22.25 -27.94 1.04
N ALA A 42 -22.15 -28.16 -0.28
CA ALA A 42 -20.96 -27.82 -1.06
C ALA A 42 -20.73 -26.29 -1.08
N ILE A 43 -21.78 -25.50 -1.20
CA ILE A 43 -21.70 -24.03 -1.14
C ILE A 43 -21.22 -23.60 0.26
N SER A 44 -21.79 -24.14 1.33
CA SER A 44 -21.42 -23.82 2.72
C SER A 44 -19.96 -24.17 3.00
N ALA A 45 -19.51 -25.35 2.57
CA ALA A 45 -18.14 -25.80 2.74
C ALA A 45 -17.14 -24.90 1.97
N ALA A 46 -17.43 -24.60 0.71
CA ALA A 46 -16.60 -23.73 -0.11
C ALA A 46 -16.50 -22.31 0.48
N HIS A 47 -17.60 -21.79 1.02
CA HIS A 47 -17.64 -20.49 1.67
C HIS A 47 -16.75 -20.48 2.94
N LYS A 48 -16.84 -21.49 3.79
CA LYS A 48 -15.99 -21.64 4.98
C LYS A 48 -14.51 -21.73 4.60
N CYS A 49 -14.18 -22.56 3.60
CA CYS A 49 -12.80 -22.70 3.12
C CYS A 49 -12.27 -21.38 2.54
N PHE A 50 -13.07 -20.64 1.80
CA PHE A 50 -12.69 -19.33 1.27
C PHE A 50 -12.45 -18.31 2.40
N ALA A 51 -13.30 -18.29 3.43
CA ALA A 51 -13.12 -17.41 4.59
C ALA A 51 -11.80 -17.68 5.32
N VAL A 52 -11.48 -18.94 5.62
CA VAL A 52 -10.20 -19.34 6.25
C VAL A 52 -9.01 -18.99 5.36
N TRP A 53 -9.13 -19.22 4.04
CA TRP A 53 -8.07 -18.79 3.11
C TRP A 53 -7.89 -17.26 3.14
N LEU A 54 -8.98 -16.50 3.16
CA LEU A 54 -8.96 -15.04 3.18
C LEU A 54 -8.28 -14.49 4.45
N GLU A 55 -8.53 -15.10 5.60
CA GLU A 55 -7.85 -14.77 6.85
C GLU A 55 -6.34 -15.07 6.76
N SER A 56 -5.97 -16.24 6.25
CA SER A 56 -4.56 -16.62 6.06
C SER A 56 -3.84 -15.76 5.04
N PHE A 57 -4.56 -15.27 4.03
CA PHE A 57 -4.04 -14.34 3.01
C PHE A 57 -3.86 -12.91 3.56
N GLY A 58 -4.40 -12.60 4.74
CA GLY A 58 -4.34 -11.29 5.37
C GLY A 58 -5.55 -10.41 5.10
N GLY A 59 -6.72 -11.01 4.86
CA GLY A 59 -7.99 -10.35 4.61
C GLY A 59 -8.17 -9.95 3.13
N THR A 60 -9.10 -9.04 2.87
CA THR A 60 -9.40 -8.54 1.51
C THR A 60 -8.29 -7.67 0.93
N GLY A 61 -7.37 -7.16 1.77
CA GLY A 61 -6.23 -6.36 1.38
C GLY A 61 -5.10 -7.21 0.79
N ASN A 62 -4.32 -6.62 -0.11
CA ASN A 62 -3.15 -7.26 -0.68
C ASN A 62 -2.03 -7.33 0.40
N ARG A 63 -1.59 -8.53 0.78
CA ARG A 63 -0.46 -8.73 1.70
C ARG A 63 0.79 -7.98 1.23
N GLU A 64 1.01 -7.93 -0.08
CA GLU A 64 2.09 -7.20 -0.71
C GLU A 64 1.94 -5.68 -0.48
N GLU A 65 0.72 -5.13 -0.60
CA GLU A 65 0.44 -3.72 -0.31
C GLU A 65 0.77 -3.36 1.14
N ARG A 66 0.39 -4.20 2.09
CA ARG A 66 0.75 -4.00 3.51
C ARG A 66 2.25 -4.06 3.74
N ALA A 67 2.94 -5.01 3.09
CA ALA A 67 4.39 -5.12 3.16
C ALA A 67 5.09 -3.88 2.58
N MET A 68 4.60 -3.33 1.46
CA MET A 68 5.09 -2.08 0.88
C MET A 68 4.91 -0.90 1.85
N LEU A 69 3.74 -0.74 2.44
CA LEU A 69 3.46 0.35 3.40
C LEU A 69 4.31 0.21 4.66
N SER A 70 4.46 -1.01 5.19
CA SER A 70 5.33 -1.30 6.34
C SER A 70 6.79 -0.96 6.05
N GLN A 71 7.31 -1.34 4.87
CA GLN A 71 8.67 -0.99 4.43
C GLN A 71 8.89 0.52 4.37
N VAL A 72 7.93 1.25 3.81
CA VAL A 72 8.00 2.71 3.72
C VAL A 72 8.00 3.35 5.12
N ARG A 73 7.12 2.90 6.02
CA ARG A 73 7.08 3.38 7.40
C ARG A 73 8.41 3.13 8.12
N ALA A 74 8.95 1.92 8.03
CA ALA A 74 10.24 1.56 8.63
C ALA A 74 11.39 2.45 8.13
N PHE A 75 11.39 2.83 6.85
CA PHE A 75 12.36 3.77 6.31
C PHE A 75 12.30 5.13 7.01
N PHE A 76 11.11 5.69 7.21
CA PHE A 76 10.96 7.00 7.87
C PHE A 76 11.22 6.91 9.37
N GLU A 77 10.87 5.83 10.04
CA GLU A 77 11.21 5.59 11.45
C GLU A 77 12.73 5.57 11.65
N ALA A 78 13.47 4.87 10.78
CA ALA A 78 14.91 4.78 10.88
C ALA A 78 15.65 6.07 10.47
N HIS A 79 15.14 6.83 9.51
CA HIS A 79 15.88 7.88 8.83
C HIS A 79 15.24 9.27 8.88
N GLY A 80 13.98 9.39 9.28
CA GLY A 80 13.23 10.64 9.23
C GLY A 80 13.82 11.78 10.07
N ALA A 81 14.51 11.44 11.17
CA ALA A 81 15.15 12.43 12.02
C ALA A 81 16.57 12.81 11.58
N SER A 82 17.26 11.95 10.83
CA SER A 82 18.72 12.12 10.58
C SER A 82 19.09 12.45 9.13
N ARG A 83 18.22 12.13 8.17
CA ARG A 83 18.56 12.25 6.73
C ARG A 83 17.68 13.23 5.96
N PHE A 84 16.89 14.03 6.65
CA PHE A 84 16.04 15.06 6.06
C PHE A 84 16.37 16.41 6.61
N GLU A 85 16.55 17.39 5.71
CA GLU A 85 16.87 18.77 6.04
C GLU A 85 15.58 19.59 6.14
N ASP A 86 15.51 20.46 7.15
CA ASP A 86 14.40 21.40 7.28
C ASP A 86 14.48 22.45 6.18
N VAL A 87 13.42 22.62 5.38
CA VAL A 87 13.38 23.66 4.33
C VAL A 87 13.43 25.08 4.89
N THR A 88 13.11 25.26 6.17
CA THR A 88 13.13 26.58 6.84
C THR A 88 14.44 26.86 7.57
N ALA A 89 15.34 25.87 7.66
CA ALA A 89 16.61 26.03 8.37
C ALA A 89 17.47 27.09 7.67
N THR A 90 17.90 28.06 8.42
CA THR A 90 18.84 29.12 7.95
C THR A 90 20.29 28.72 8.03
N THR A 91 20.57 27.59 8.68
CA THR A 91 21.93 27.05 8.87
C THR A 91 22.21 26.02 7.80
N ASP A 92 23.30 26.20 7.04
CA ASP A 92 23.78 25.23 6.04
C ASP A 92 24.37 23.99 6.74
N GLN A 93 23.48 23.18 7.30
CA GLN A 93 23.82 21.94 7.98
C GLN A 93 23.95 20.83 6.92
N ARG A 94 25.16 20.48 6.56
CA ARG A 94 25.44 19.40 5.62
C ARG A 94 25.00 18.07 6.22
N ILE A 95 23.89 17.54 5.77
CA ILE A 95 23.39 16.21 6.16
C ILE A 95 24.04 15.15 5.28
N PRO A 96 24.88 14.26 5.83
CA PRO A 96 25.45 13.15 5.08
C PRO A 96 24.33 12.23 4.57
N ASN A 97 24.47 11.74 3.32
CA ASN A 97 23.48 10.85 2.69
C ASN A 97 22.04 11.37 2.74
N ARG A 98 21.87 12.68 2.48
CA ARG A 98 20.55 13.32 2.50
C ARG A 98 19.55 12.59 1.60
N ALA A 99 18.46 12.08 2.20
CA ALA A 99 17.37 11.43 1.50
C ALA A 99 16.35 12.43 0.96
N GLY A 100 16.28 13.63 1.57
CA GLY A 100 15.33 14.65 1.18
C GLY A 100 15.28 15.83 2.13
N PHE A 101 14.11 16.46 2.15
CA PHE A 101 13.80 17.59 2.98
C PHE A 101 12.49 17.34 3.74
N TYR A 102 12.24 18.11 4.80
CA TYR A 102 10.93 18.14 5.43
C TYR A 102 10.50 19.58 5.69
N ARG A 103 9.23 19.78 5.80
CA ARG A 103 8.63 20.99 6.37
C ARG A 103 7.60 20.61 7.41
N THR A 104 7.41 21.45 8.38
CA THR A 104 6.36 21.29 9.39
C THR A 104 5.16 22.10 8.92
N ASP A 105 3.98 21.48 8.86
CA ASP A 105 2.73 22.17 8.53
C ASP A 105 2.21 23.00 9.73
N ALA A 106 1.08 23.72 9.52
CA ALA A 106 0.46 24.54 10.54
C ALA A 106 -0.02 23.74 11.79
N ASN A 107 -0.21 22.42 11.65
CA ASN A 107 -0.65 21.50 12.69
C ASN A 107 0.53 20.82 13.42
N GLY A 108 1.78 21.15 13.06
CA GLY A 108 2.97 20.50 13.60
C GLY A 108 3.34 19.16 12.95
N ALA A 109 2.59 18.70 11.96
CA ALA A 109 2.90 17.48 11.25
C ALA A 109 4.03 17.68 10.21
N ARG A 110 4.93 16.70 10.10
CA ARG A 110 6.01 16.76 9.12
C ARG A 110 5.57 16.22 7.77
N GLU A 111 5.75 17.02 6.74
CA GLU A 111 5.70 16.59 5.35
C GLU A 111 7.13 16.33 4.86
N PHE A 112 7.38 15.12 4.33
CA PHE A 112 8.70 14.76 3.81
C PHE A 112 8.74 14.85 2.30
N MET A 113 9.76 15.51 1.76
CA MET A 113 10.04 15.64 0.33
C MET A 113 11.22 14.75 -0.04
N VAL A 114 10.95 13.54 -0.48
CA VAL A 114 11.96 12.51 -0.77
C VAL A 114 12.53 12.69 -2.18
N LEU A 115 13.84 12.72 -2.28
CA LEU A 115 14.55 12.80 -3.57
C LEU A 115 14.36 11.50 -4.40
N PRO A 116 14.35 11.57 -5.74
CA PRO A 116 13.99 10.43 -6.58
C PRO A 116 14.90 9.20 -6.40
N GLU A 117 16.19 9.40 -6.19
CA GLU A 117 17.13 8.29 -6.00
C GLU A 117 16.92 7.60 -4.65
N ALA A 118 16.74 8.36 -3.56
CA ALA A 118 16.42 7.82 -2.25
C ALA A 118 15.06 7.08 -2.29
N PHE A 119 14.07 7.63 -2.99
CA PHE A 119 12.78 6.98 -3.15
C PHE A 119 12.91 5.61 -3.83
N LYS A 120 13.59 5.55 -4.99
CA LYS A 120 13.71 4.31 -5.75
C LYS A 120 14.56 3.25 -5.06
N ARG A 121 15.72 3.66 -4.50
CA ARG A 121 16.73 2.71 -4.00
C ARG A 121 16.48 2.27 -2.56
N GLU A 122 15.89 3.14 -1.75
CA GLU A 122 15.79 2.92 -0.32
C GLU A 122 14.33 2.79 0.15
N VAL A 123 13.47 3.77 -0.17
CA VAL A 123 12.05 3.71 0.23
C VAL A 123 11.33 2.54 -0.43
N CYS A 124 11.58 2.30 -1.73
CA CYS A 124 10.99 1.20 -2.48
C CYS A 124 11.81 -0.09 -2.42
N GLN A 125 12.80 -0.21 -1.52
CA GLN A 125 13.68 -1.36 -1.47
C GLN A 125 12.90 -2.68 -1.42
N GLY A 126 13.21 -3.59 -2.35
CA GLY A 126 12.57 -4.90 -2.46
C GLY A 126 11.25 -4.93 -3.23
N PHE A 127 10.74 -3.77 -3.68
CA PHE A 127 9.47 -3.65 -4.40
C PHE A 127 9.59 -2.82 -5.67
N ASP A 128 8.66 -3.03 -6.59
CA ASP A 128 8.54 -2.17 -7.79
C ASP A 128 8.08 -0.75 -7.39
N ALA A 129 8.81 0.26 -7.84
CA ALA A 129 8.54 1.65 -7.47
C ALA A 129 7.16 2.16 -7.93
N LYS A 130 6.60 1.61 -9.03
CA LYS A 130 5.25 1.97 -9.50
C LYS A 130 4.19 1.35 -8.59
N ALA A 131 4.39 0.09 -8.19
CA ALA A 131 3.50 -0.59 -7.26
C ALA A 131 3.47 0.13 -5.91
N VAL A 132 4.65 0.45 -5.34
CA VAL A 132 4.76 1.25 -4.10
C VAL A 132 4.07 2.60 -4.24
N THR A 133 4.33 3.33 -5.33
CA THR A 133 3.69 4.64 -5.58
C THR A 133 2.17 4.52 -5.62
N SER A 134 1.63 3.49 -6.29
CA SER A 134 0.18 3.25 -6.36
C SER A 134 -0.42 2.98 -4.97
N SER A 135 0.24 2.11 -4.19
CA SER A 135 -0.18 1.78 -2.82
C SER A 135 -0.15 3.00 -1.89
N LEU A 136 0.91 3.83 -1.99
CA LEU A 136 1.05 5.07 -1.21
C LEU A 136 -0.03 6.11 -1.56
N VAL A 137 -0.37 6.24 -2.84
CA VAL A 137 -1.45 7.13 -3.28
C VAL A 137 -2.80 6.64 -2.77
N LYS A 138 -3.07 5.33 -2.84
CA LYS A 138 -4.29 4.72 -2.33
C LYS A 138 -4.44 4.88 -0.82
N ALA A 139 -3.35 4.74 -0.08
CA ALA A 139 -3.29 4.96 1.37
C ALA A 139 -3.35 6.45 1.77
N GLY A 140 -3.24 7.39 0.82
CA GLY A 140 -3.21 8.83 1.09
C GLY A 140 -1.90 9.33 1.70
N TRP A 141 -0.85 8.52 1.70
CA TRP A 141 0.47 8.87 2.24
C TRP A 141 1.29 9.74 1.28
N LEU A 142 1.01 9.67 -0.02
CA LEU A 142 1.70 10.45 -1.04
C LEU A 142 0.78 11.54 -1.60
N ALA A 143 1.21 12.81 -1.51
CA ALA A 143 0.48 13.94 -2.05
C ALA A 143 0.53 13.95 -3.58
N LYS A 144 -0.65 14.10 -4.21
CA LYS A 144 -0.74 14.33 -5.66
C LYS A 144 -0.56 15.81 -5.96
N GLY A 145 0.30 16.13 -6.92
CA GLY A 145 0.43 17.47 -7.47
C GLY A 145 -0.58 17.77 -8.59
N GLU A 146 -0.42 18.89 -9.25
CA GLU A 146 -1.24 19.30 -10.37
C GLU A 146 -1.28 18.24 -11.48
N GLY A 147 -2.47 17.98 -12.02
CA GLY A 147 -2.67 16.93 -13.02
C GLY A 147 -2.51 15.50 -12.51
N GLY A 148 -2.62 15.27 -11.20
CA GLY A 148 -2.55 13.92 -10.61
C GLY A 148 -1.14 13.30 -10.56
N LYS A 149 -0.11 14.09 -10.83
CA LYS A 149 1.31 13.63 -10.81
C LYS A 149 1.73 13.31 -9.39
N THR A 150 2.37 12.15 -9.19
CA THR A 150 2.86 11.69 -7.88
C THR A 150 4.20 12.34 -7.50
N ALA A 151 4.99 12.78 -8.48
CA ALA A 151 6.21 13.55 -8.24
C ALA A 151 5.98 15.03 -8.54
N GLN A 152 6.41 15.90 -7.65
CA GLN A 152 6.27 17.35 -7.71
C GLN A 152 7.64 18.03 -7.79
N LYS A 153 7.69 19.32 -8.08
CA LYS A 153 8.93 20.09 -8.18
C LYS A 153 8.89 21.32 -7.26
N PRO A 154 8.88 21.14 -5.93
CA PRO A 154 9.00 22.25 -5.02
C PRO A 154 10.38 22.90 -5.13
N ARG A 155 10.49 24.15 -4.71
CA ARG A 155 11.77 24.84 -4.60
C ARG A 155 12.44 24.41 -3.30
N LEU A 156 13.58 23.73 -3.40
CA LEU A 156 14.31 23.21 -2.25
C LEU A 156 15.58 24.03 -1.98
N PRO A 157 15.99 24.22 -0.72
CA PRO A 157 17.21 24.94 -0.36
C PRO A 157 18.43 24.32 -1.06
N GLY A 158 19.28 25.17 -1.61
CA GLY A 158 20.51 24.75 -2.30
C GLY A 158 20.35 23.99 -3.62
N LEU A 159 19.11 23.54 -3.98
CA LEU A 159 18.85 22.76 -5.19
C LEU A 159 17.90 23.44 -6.19
N GLY A 160 17.16 24.47 -5.76
CA GLY A 160 16.13 25.10 -6.59
C GLY A 160 14.92 24.16 -6.86
N PRO A 161 14.22 24.31 -8.01
CA PRO A 161 13.08 23.47 -8.36
C PRO A 161 13.51 22.02 -8.62
N THR A 162 13.30 21.14 -7.67
CA THR A 162 13.80 19.76 -7.73
C THR A 162 12.64 18.78 -7.64
N ARG A 163 12.68 17.75 -8.51
CA ARG A 163 11.71 16.67 -8.50
C ARG A 163 11.80 15.87 -7.20
N CYS A 164 10.68 15.68 -6.52
CA CYS A 164 10.60 14.86 -5.30
C CYS A 164 9.20 14.25 -5.13
N TYR A 165 9.11 13.29 -4.21
CA TYR A 165 7.87 12.67 -3.76
C TYR A 165 7.50 13.27 -2.40
N ILE A 166 6.28 13.81 -2.27
CA ILE A 166 5.84 14.50 -1.05
C ILE A 166 4.96 13.56 -0.24
N PHE A 167 5.46 13.19 0.94
CA PHE A 167 4.77 12.36 1.91
C PHE A 167 4.05 13.23 2.93
N THR A 168 2.77 12.93 3.16
CA THR A 168 1.93 13.62 4.13
C THR A 168 2.07 13.03 5.53
N GLY A 169 1.67 13.76 6.56
CA GLY A 169 1.62 13.28 7.95
C GLY A 169 0.70 12.08 8.17
N ARG A 170 -0.20 11.78 7.22
CA ARG A 170 -1.17 10.65 7.31
C ARG A 170 -0.54 9.27 7.49
N MET A 171 0.74 9.09 7.11
CA MET A 171 1.42 7.82 7.36
C MET A 171 1.58 7.49 8.85
N TRP A 172 1.39 8.48 9.73
CA TRP A 172 1.44 8.34 11.18
C TRP A 172 0.05 8.27 11.83
N GLU A 173 -1.00 8.56 11.07
CA GLU A 173 -2.39 8.47 11.50
C GLU A 173 -2.87 7.03 11.26
N GLY A 174 -3.17 6.29 12.29
CA GLY A 174 -3.80 4.98 12.22
C GLY A 174 -2.93 3.82 12.74
N GLU A 175 -2.86 3.75 14.04
CA GLU A 175 -2.84 2.53 14.84
C GLU A 175 -4.15 2.39 15.59
#